data_b53f094d06172c5f2b8d0777a0de9af3
#
_entry.id   b53f094d06172c5f2b8d0777a0de9af3
#
_cell.length_a   1.000
_cell.length_b   1.000
_cell.length_c   1.000
_cell.angle_alpha   90.00
_cell.angle_beta   90.00
_cell.angle_gamma   90.00
#
_symmetry.space_group_name_H-M   'P 1'
#
loop_
_entity.id
_entity.type
_entity.pdbx_description
1 polymer ?
#
loop_
_entity_poly.entity_id
_entity_poly.type
_entity_poly.pdbx_seq_one_letter_code
_entity_poly.pdbx_strand_id
1 'polypeptide(L)'
;MENENAFLQKLDKIGSLTQVVCLSLFLTGVSVQGVSAETGFPISQSVQQTKTVTGQVVDETGEPVIGASVVVEGTTNGTITDFDGRFALQVPSGKKVVISFVGYVPQTIAPKQGKDFRVVLKEDSKMLDEVVVVGYG
;
A
#
# COMPACT_ATOMS: atom_id res chain seq x y z
N MET A 1 -2.54 -15.69 -31.07
CA MET A 1 -1.38 -15.17 -31.80
C MET A 1 -1.70 -14.21 -32.93
N GLU A 2 -2.89 -14.17 -33.43
CA GLU A 2 -3.26 -13.24 -34.53
C GLU A 2 -3.61 -11.81 -34.07
N ASN A 3 -3.84 -11.59 -32.78
CA ASN A 3 -4.31 -10.28 -32.29
C ASN A 3 -3.19 -9.28 -31.96
N GLU A 4 -1.97 -9.72 -31.78
CA GLU A 4 -0.85 -8.82 -31.48
C GLU A 4 -0.37 -8.02 -32.68
N ASN A 5 -0.40 -8.63 -33.86
CA ASN A 5 0.02 -7.96 -35.08
C ASN A 5 -0.97 -6.90 -35.56
N ALA A 6 -2.27 -7.07 -35.30
CA ALA A 6 -3.28 -6.10 -35.66
C ALA A 6 -3.22 -4.82 -34.81
N PHE A 7 -2.80 -4.93 -33.56
CA PHE A 7 -2.61 -3.79 -32.66
C PHE A 7 -1.37 -2.96 -33.04
N LEU A 8 -0.28 -3.62 -33.39
CA LEU A 8 0.96 -2.95 -33.85
C LEU A 8 0.78 -2.26 -35.21
N GLN A 9 0.04 -2.85 -36.14
CA GLN A 9 -0.30 -2.21 -37.42
C GLN A 9 -1.22 -0.99 -37.25
N LYS A 10 -2.05 -0.97 -36.21
CA LYS A 10 -2.92 0.17 -35.91
C LYS A 10 -2.14 1.35 -35.31
N LEU A 11 -1.08 1.09 -34.58
CA LEU A 11 -0.17 2.10 -34.03
C LEU A 11 0.67 2.78 -35.11
N ASP A 12 1.10 2.05 -36.14
CA ASP A 12 1.85 2.63 -37.25
C ASP A 12 1.03 3.61 -38.10
N LYS A 13 -0.28 3.35 -38.23
CA LYS A 13 -1.20 4.29 -38.92
C LYS A 13 -1.41 5.59 -38.16
N ILE A 14 -1.38 5.57 -36.83
CA ILE A 14 -1.53 6.77 -35.99
C ILE A 14 -0.24 7.59 -36.00
N GLY A 15 0.92 6.95 -36.03
CA GLY A 15 2.23 7.60 -36.14
C GLY A 15 2.41 8.39 -37.42
N SER A 16 1.89 7.90 -38.54
CA SER A 16 1.95 8.56 -39.82
C SER A 16 1.10 9.84 -39.89
N LEU A 17 -0.04 9.84 -39.27
CA LEU A 17 -0.93 11.01 -39.23
C LEU A 17 -0.39 12.15 -38.34
N THR A 18 0.31 11.82 -37.26
CA THR A 18 0.95 12.82 -36.42
C THR A 18 2.16 13.47 -37.06
N GLN A 19 2.91 12.72 -37.86
CA GLN A 19 4.03 13.30 -38.63
C GLN A 19 3.57 14.26 -39.76
N VAL A 20 2.48 13.94 -40.42
CA VAL A 20 1.91 14.80 -41.47
C VAL A 20 1.36 16.10 -40.90
N VAL A 21 0.76 16.07 -39.73
CA VAL A 21 0.25 17.28 -39.04
C VAL A 21 1.40 18.15 -38.55
N CYS A 22 2.49 17.58 -38.02
CA CYS A 22 3.68 18.34 -37.67
C CYS A 22 4.38 18.98 -38.87
N LEU A 23 4.42 18.30 -40.02
CA LEU A 23 5.05 18.83 -41.21
C LEU A 23 4.26 19.98 -41.85
N SER A 24 2.93 19.95 -41.77
CA SER A 24 2.09 21.04 -42.27
C SER A 24 2.11 22.29 -41.39
N LEU A 25 2.37 22.17 -40.09
CA LEU A 25 2.56 23.32 -39.20
C LEU A 25 3.91 24.04 -39.42
N PHE A 26 4.90 23.33 -39.97
CA PHE A 26 6.22 23.94 -40.22
C PHE A 26 6.25 24.84 -41.47
N LEU A 27 5.30 24.65 -42.39
CA LEU A 27 5.24 25.42 -43.65
C LEU A 27 4.51 26.76 -43.51
N THR A 28 3.81 27.03 -42.43
CA THR A 28 3.02 28.28 -42.28
C THR A 28 3.72 29.36 -41.45
N GLY A 29 4.97 29.19 -41.10
CA GLY A 29 5.83 30.27 -40.59
C GLY A 29 5.28 31.05 -39.40
N VAL A 30 4.55 30.42 -38.53
CA VAL A 30 4.13 31.04 -37.29
C VAL A 30 5.24 30.94 -36.26
N SER A 31 6.03 31.98 -36.13
CA SER A 31 6.99 32.16 -35.06
C SER A 31 6.23 32.41 -33.77
N VAL A 32 5.96 31.36 -33.01
CA VAL A 32 5.53 31.50 -31.62
C VAL A 32 6.75 31.78 -30.77
N GLN A 33 7.06 33.07 -30.64
CA GLN A 33 8.01 33.55 -29.63
C GLN A 33 7.24 33.64 -28.30
N GLY A 34 7.75 32.95 -27.30
CA GLY A 34 7.28 33.09 -25.93
C GLY A 34 6.65 31.84 -25.33
N VAL A 35 7.32 30.72 -25.45
CA VAL A 35 7.09 29.63 -24.51
C VAL A 35 8.07 29.82 -23.37
N SER A 36 7.61 30.45 -22.31
CA SER A 36 8.30 30.37 -21.03
C SER A 36 8.39 28.89 -20.70
N ALA A 37 9.58 28.33 -20.73
CA ALA A 37 9.84 27.00 -20.24
C ALA A 37 9.59 27.01 -18.75
N GLU A 38 8.36 26.71 -18.33
CA GLU A 38 8.12 26.26 -16.99
C GLU A 38 8.90 24.95 -16.86
N THR A 39 10.00 25.03 -16.16
CA THR A 39 10.73 23.87 -15.66
C THR A 39 9.82 23.15 -14.67
N GLY A 40 8.82 22.46 -15.20
CA GLY A 40 8.08 21.47 -14.46
C GLY A 40 9.06 20.39 -14.09
N PHE A 41 9.51 20.39 -12.83
CA PHE A 41 10.21 19.24 -12.29
C PHE A 41 9.30 18.02 -12.51
N PRO A 42 9.78 16.94 -13.13
CA PRO A 42 9.01 15.73 -13.17
C PRO A 42 8.86 15.27 -11.73
N ILE A 43 7.70 15.53 -11.15
CA ILE A 43 7.30 14.86 -9.92
C ILE A 43 7.15 13.40 -10.34
N SER A 44 8.21 12.65 -10.18
CA SER A 44 8.15 11.20 -10.25
C SER A 44 7.29 10.76 -9.06
N GLN A 45 5.99 10.80 -9.26
CA GLN A 45 5.08 10.11 -8.37
C GLN A 45 5.38 8.63 -8.55
N SER A 46 6.24 8.11 -7.70
CA SER A 46 6.36 6.68 -7.54
C SER A 46 4.99 6.20 -7.06
N VAL A 47 4.21 5.65 -7.97
CA VAL A 47 2.97 4.96 -7.64
C VAL A 47 3.37 3.77 -6.80
N GLN A 48 3.45 3.95 -5.48
CA GLN A 48 3.59 2.84 -4.56
C GLN A 48 2.38 1.95 -4.72
N GLN A 49 2.58 0.77 -5.28
CA GLN A 49 1.53 -0.24 -5.38
C GLN A 49 1.12 -0.63 -3.96
N THR A 50 -0.04 -0.17 -3.54
CA THR A 50 -0.67 -0.57 -2.30
C THR A 50 -1.49 -1.83 -2.53
N LYS A 51 -1.45 -2.76 -1.58
CA LYS A 51 -2.22 -3.99 -1.60
C LYS A 51 -3.13 -4.02 -0.39
N THR A 52 -4.36 -4.43 -0.60
CA THR A 52 -5.26 -4.69 0.52
C THR A 52 -4.89 -6.00 1.18
N VAL A 53 -4.55 -5.95 2.45
CA VAL A 53 -4.25 -7.09 3.30
C VAL A 53 -5.42 -7.28 4.26
N THR A 54 -5.98 -8.47 4.24
CA THR A 54 -7.04 -8.89 5.15
C THR A 54 -6.52 -9.97 6.08
N GLY A 55 -7.02 -10.01 7.29
CA GLY A 55 -6.63 -11.04 8.25
C GLY A 55 -7.53 -11.07 9.47
N GLN A 56 -7.29 -12.04 10.32
CA GLN A 56 -7.96 -12.20 11.59
C GLN A 56 -6.92 -12.31 12.71
N VAL A 57 -7.15 -11.56 13.77
CA VAL A 57 -6.33 -11.59 14.98
C VAL A 57 -7.08 -12.38 16.06
N VAL A 58 -6.41 -13.39 16.58
CA VAL A 58 -6.93 -14.25 17.65
C VAL A 58 -5.90 -14.35 18.78
N ASP A 59 -6.33 -14.75 19.93
CA ASP A 59 -5.44 -15.10 21.05
C ASP A 59 -4.99 -16.58 20.97
N GLU A 60 -4.25 -17.02 21.99
CA GLU A 60 -3.80 -18.43 22.09
C GLU A 60 -4.94 -19.41 22.29
N THR A 61 -6.09 -18.95 22.80
CA THR A 61 -7.30 -19.78 22.98
C THR A 61 -8.11 -19.89 21.68
N GLY A 62 -7.81 -19.03 20.69
CA GLY A 62 -8.52 -18.95 19.42
C GLY A 62 -9.69 -17.96 19.42
N GLU A 63 -9.83 -17.17 20.48
CA GLU A 63 -10.83 -16.11 20.54
C GLU A 63 -10.40 -14.87 19.74
N PRO A 64 -11.34 -14.20 19.06
CA PRO A 64 -11.03 -12.99 18.30
C PRO A 64 -10.63 -11.84 19.21
N VAL A 65 -9.50 -11.20 18.92
CA VAL A 65 -9.03 -10.01 19.65
C VAL A 65 -9.67 -8.77 19.02
N ILE A 66 -10.60 -8.18 19.74
CA ILE A 66 -11.36 -6.99 19.31
C ILE A 66 -10.58 -5.73 19.67
N GLY A 67 -10.49 -4.77 18.73
CA GLY A 67 -9.85 -3.48 18.99
C GLY A 67 -8.31 -3.54 18.98
N ALA A 68 -7.71 -4.62 18.47
CA ALA A 68 -6.27 -4.69 18.29
C ALA A 68 -5.82 -3.67 17.23
N SER A 69 -4.74 -2.98 17.50
CA SER A 69 -4.12 -2.02 16.59
C SER A 69 -3.31 -2.74 15.53
N VAL A 70 -3.58 -2.44 14.26
CA VAL A 70 -2.90 -3.00 13.09
C VAL A 70 -2.31 -1.84 12.31
N VAL A 71 -0.99 -1.69 12.31
CA VAL A 71 -0.28 -0.54 11.72
C VAL A 71 0.78 -1.00 10.74
N VAL A 72 0.92 -0.29 9.62
CA VAL A 72 2.03 -0.50 8.68
C VAL A 72 3.32 0.05 9.27
N GLU A 73 4.34 -0.79 9.38
CA GLU A 73 5.65 -0.45 9.93
C GLU A 73 6.25 0.79 9.26
N GLY A 74 6.64 1.76 10.09
CA GLY A 74 7.25 3.00 9.63
C GLY A 74 6.29 4.01 9.00
N THR A 75 4.98 3.83 9.19
CA THR A 75 3.94 4.75 8.72
C THR A 75 2.91 5.04 9.80
N THR A 76 2.05 6.03 9.56
CA THR A 76 0.87 6.31 10.39
C THR A 76 -0.39 5.60 9.88
N ASN A 77 -0.26 4.81 8.81
CA ASN A 77 -1.38 4.08 8.23
C ASN A 77 -1.71 2.83 9.05
N GLY A 78 -2.87 2.80 9.63
CA GLY A 78 -3.32 1.70 10.48
C GLY A 78 -4.83 1.58 10.56
N THR A 79 -5.27 0.48 11.14
CA THR A 79 -6.68 0.17 11.42
C THR A 79 -6.78 -0.57 12.75
N ILE A 80 -8.01 -0.84 13.19
CA ILE A 80 -8.30 -1.67 14.36
C ILE A 80 -9.11 -2.88 13.93
N THR A 81 -9.01 -3.97 14.69
CA THR A 81 -9.81 -5.17 14.45
C THR A 81 -11.27 -4.97 14.86
N ASP A 82 -12.17 -5.59 14.12
CA ASP A 82 -13.61 -5.60 14.38
C ASP A 82 -14.03 -6.63 15.44
N PHE A 83 -15.34 -6.83 15.60
CA PHE A 83 -15.91 -7.78 16.57
C PHE A 83 -15.54 -9.24 16.32
N ASP A 84 -15.20 -9.58 15.08
CA ASP A 84 -14.72 -10.90 14.68
C ASP A 84 -13.18 -11.01 14.70
N GLY A 85 -12.50 -9.98 15.20
CA GLY A 85 -11.05 -9.86 15.17
C GLY A 85 -10.48 -9.67 13.78
N ARG A 86 -11.29 -9.31 12.78
CA ARG A 86 -10.87 -9.12 11.40
C ARG A 86 -10.37 -7.70 11.16
N PHE A 87 -9.45 -7.58 10.23
CA PHE A 87 -8.94 -6.28 9.76
C PHE A 87 -8.77 -6.28 8.23
N ALA A 88 -8.87 -5.11 7.65
CA ALA A 88 -8.51 -4.84 6.28
C ALA A 88 -7.67 -3.56 6.24
N LEU A 89 -6.47 -3.63 5.68
CA LEU A 89 -5.52 -2.53 5.64
C LEU A 89 -4.82 -2.47 4.29
N GLN A 90 -4.66 -1.27 3.75
CA GLN A 90 -3.86 -1.06 2.56
C GLN A 90 -2.38 -0.95 2.94
N VAL A 91 -1.59 -1.89 2.46
CA VAL A 91 -0.17 -1.99 2.77
C VAL A 91 0.65 -1.78 1.50
N PRO A 92 1.60 -0.84 1.51
CA PRO A 92 2.56 -0.69 0.40
C PRO A 92 3.40 -1.95 0.22
N SER A 93 3.74 -2.25 -1.02
CA SER A 93 4.58 -3.42 -1.34
C SER A 93 5.90 -3.41 -0.56
N GLY A 94 6.23 -4.53 0.06
CA GLY A 94 7.48 -4.70 0.83
C GLY A 94 7.44 -4.19 2.27
N LYS A 95 6.33 -3.59 2.72
CA LYS A 95 6.15 -3.17 4.11
C LYS A 95 5.60 -4.30 4.98
N LYS A 96 5.98 -4.28 6.24
CA LYS A 96 5.47 -5.19 7.27
C LYS A 96 4.30 -4.55 8.00
N VAL A 97 3.52 -5.37 8.67
CA VAL A 97 2.39 -4.94 9.50
C VAL A 97 2.66 -5.35 10.94
N VAL A 98 2.54 -4.39 11.83
CA VAL A 98 2.68 -4.60 13.28
C VAL A 98 1.28 -4.64 13.89
N ILE A 99 1.01 -5.70 14.64
CA ILE A 99 -0.26 -5.91 15.33
C ILE A 99 0.04 -5.88 16.82
N SER A 100 -0.67 -5.03 17.54
CA SER A 100 -0.49 -4.84 18.97
C SER A 100 -1.83 -4.69 19.69
N PHE A 101 -1.88 -5.19 20.90
CA PHE A 101 -3.03 -5.02 21.80
C PHE A 101 -2.53 -4.96 23.24
N VAL A 102 -3.29 -4.28 24.10
CA VAL A 102 -2.93 -4.14 25.53
C VAL A 102 -2.92 -5.51 26.20
N GLY A 103 -1.84 -5.84 26.88
CA GLY A 103 -1.67 -7.14 27.55
C GLY A 103 -1.17 -8.27 26.65
N TYR A 104 -0.81 -7.97 25.39
CA TYR A 104 -0.29 -8.95 24.44
C TYR A 104 1.04 -8.52 23.86
N VAL A 105 1.85 -9.49 23.50
CA VAL A 105 3.14 -9.26 22.82
C VAL A 105 2.89 -8.83 21.37
N PRO A 106 3.42 -7.69 20.92
CA PRO A 106 3.25 -7.24 19.53
C PRO A 106 3.80 -8.26 18.53
N GLN A 107 3.07 -8.49 17.47
CA GLN A 107 3.47 -9.38 16.37
C GLN A 107 3.71 -8.59 15.09
N THR A 108 4.79 -8.91 14.40
CA THR A 108 5.12 -8.32 13.10
C THR A 108 4.98 -9.36 12.01
N ILE A 109 4.14 -9.09 11.03
CA ILE A 109 3.91 -9.97 9.88
C ILE A 109 4.35 -9.30 8.58
N ALA A 110 4.88 -10.11 7.65
CA ALA A 110 5.16 -9.68 6.27
C ALA A 110 4.02 -10.19 5.37
N PRO A 111 3.13 -9.32 4.92
CA PRO A 111 1.98 -9.76 4.14
C PRO A 111 2.40 -10.25 2.75
N LYS A 112 2.07 -11.50 2.45
CA LYS A 112 2.18 -12.08 1.10
C LYS A 112 0.86 -11.90 0.38
N GLN A 113 0.90 -11.75 -0.94
CA GLN A 113 -0.30 -11.52 -1.75
C GLN A 113 -1.36 -12.61 -1.58
N GLY A 114 -2.62 -12.17 -1.46
CA GLY A 114 -3.79 -12.99 -1.72
C GLY A 114 -4.13 -14.06 -0.69
N LYS A 115 -3.63 -13.92 0.55
CA LYS A 115 -3.98 -14.83 1.65
C LYS A 115 -4.51 -14.05 2.83
N ASP A 116 -5.60 -14.53 3.40
CA ASP A 116 -6.05 -14.09 4.71
C ASP A 116 -5.05 -14.55 5.76
N PHE A 117 -4.60 -13.62 6.58
CA PHE A 117 -3.65 -13.91 7.66
C PHE A 117 -4.39 -14.19 8.94
N ARG A 118 -4.09 -15.32 9.56
CA ARG A 118 -4.49 -15.58 10.94
C ARG A 118 -3.30 -15.28 11.84
N VAL A 119 -3.43 -14.27 12.67
CA VAL A 119 -2.40 -13.84 13.60
C VAL A 119 -2.81 -14.25 15.00
N VAL A 120 -1.93 -14.99 15.68
CA VAL A 120 -2.13 -15.39 17.07
C VAL A 120 -1.30 -14.48 17.95
N LEU A 121 -1.95 -13.69 18.79
CA LEU A 121 -1.31 -12.87 19.81
C LEU A 121 -1.09 -13.70 21.09
N LYS A 122 0.09 -13.55 21.66
CA LYS A 122 0.46 -14.16 22.94
C LYS A 122 0.30 -13.17 24.06
N GLU A 123 -0.24 -13.61 25.18
CA GLU A 123 -0.32 -12.78 26.36
C GLU A 123 1.08 -12.40 26.88
N ASP A 124 1.24 -11.14 27.22
CA ASP A 124 2.49 -10.65 27.80
C ASP A 124 2.47 -10.86 29.33
N SER A 125 2.97 -11.99 29.74
CA SER A 125 3.07 -12.34 31.18
C SER A 125 3.96 -11.39 31.97
N LYS A 126 4.84 -10.63 31.30
CA LYS A 126 5.70 -9.66 31.96
C LYS A 126 4.96 -8.41 32.45
N MET A 127 3.88 -8.03 31.78
CA MET A 127 3.07 -6.90 32.22
C MET A 127 2.31 -7.18 33.52
N LEU A 128 2.02 -8.43 33.82
CA LEU A 128 1.36 -8.82 35.07
C LEU A 128 2.31 -8.81 36.27
N ASP A 129 3.62 -9.02 36.06
CA ASP A 129 4.63 -8.98 37.11
C ASP A 129 5.00 -7.56 37.55
N GLU A 130 4.89 -6.55 36.67
CA GLU A 130 5.21 -5.16 37.04
C GLU A 130 4.14 -4.52 37.93
N VAL A 131 2.88 -4.98 37.87
CA VAL A 131 1.78 -4.42 38.67
C VAL A 131 1.87 -4.88 40.14
N VAL A 132 2.58 -5.95 40.43
CA VAL A 132 2.71 -6.53 41.78
C VAL A 132 3.78 -5.84 42.61
N VAL A 133 4.64 -5.04 42.01
CA VAL A 133 5.83 -4.45 42.67
C VAL A 133 5.56 -3.06 43.25
N VAL A 134 4.37 -2.54 43.19
CA VAL A 134 4.03 -1.34 43.96
C VAL A 134 3.77 -1.72 45.41
N GLY A 135 4.85 -2.18 46.07
CA GLY A 135 4.84 -2.29 47.53
C GLY A 135 4.87 -0.90 48.14
N TYR A 136 3.78 -0.45 48.66
CA TYR A 136 3.77 0.61 49.65
C TYR A 136 4.30 0.02 50.94
N GLY A 137 5.58 0.13 51.08
CA GLY A 137 6.17 -0.11 52.40
C GLY A 137 6.04 1.11 53.28
#